data_de8f149c1b941faf87788752ff1821ad
#
_entry.id   de8f149c1b941faf87788752ff1821ad
#
_cell.length_a   1.000
_cell.length_b   1.000
_cell.length_c   1.000
_cell.angle_alpha   90.00
_cell.angle_beta   90.00
_cell.angle_gamma   90.00
#
_symmetry.space_group_name_H-M   'P 1'
#
loop_
_entity.id
_entity.type
_entity.pdbx_description
1 polymer ?
#
loop_
_entity_poly.entity_id
_entity_poly.type
_entity_poly.pdbx_seq_one_letter_code
_entity_poly.pdbx_strand_id
1 'polypeptide(L)'
;MDDKPGELIPAALREAGEGDVVKIDLNQPMADILKELTKYPVATRLSLNGTIIVGRDIAHAKLKERLDRGEDLPQYIKDHPIYYAGPAKTPEGMACGSMGPTTAGRMDPYVDLFQSHGGSMIMLAKGNRSQQVTDACKKYGGFYLGSIGGPAAILAQNNIKSIECVEYPELGMEAIWKIEVEDFPAFILVDDKGNDFFKQLKPRCLEIVNN
;
A
#
# COMPACT_ATOMS: atom_id res chain seq x y z
N MET A 1 -20.75 27.47 18.55
CA MET A 1 -19.92 26.44 17.90
C MET A 1 -20.70 25.15 17.99
N ASP A 2 -20.93 24.50 16.86
CA ASP A 2 -21.70 23.26 16.82
C ASP A 2 -20.83 22.16 17.43
N ASP A 3 -21.24 21.57 18.55
CA ASP A 3 -20.49 20.57 19.30
C ASP A 3 -20.46 19.19 18.62
N LYS A 4 -21.08 19.07 17.44
CA LYS A 4 -21.19 17.80 16.70
C LYS A 4 -20.88 17.96 15.22
N PRO A 5 -19.61 18.18 14.86
CA PRO A 5 -19.24 18.36 13.45
C PRO A 5 -19.58 17.13 12.57
N GLY A 6 -19.75 15.94 13.14
CA GLY A 6 -20.19 14.75 12.40
C GLY A 6 -21.63 14.81 11.90
N GLU A 7 -22.49 15.66 12.45
CA GLU A 7 -23.88 15.82 11.98
C GLU A 7 -23.97 16.63 10.67
N LEU A 8 -22.89 17.35 10.32
CA LEU A 8 -22.80 18.07 9.04
C LEU A 8 -22.54 17.13 7.84
N ILE A 9 -22.16 15.89 8.10
CA ILE A 9 -21.96 14.89 7.03
C ILE A 9 -23.33 14.24 6.74
N PRO A 10 -23.85 14.29 5.50
CA PRO A 10 -25.09 13.62 5.13
C PRO A 10 -25.09 12.14 5.56
N ALA A 11 -26.23 11.64 6.05
CA ALA A 11 -26.36 10.26 6.52
C ALA A 11 -25.92 9.24 5.47
N ALA A 12 -26.26 9.47 4.20
CA ALA A 12 -25.83 8.61 3.07
C ALA A 12 -24.31 8.50 2.92
N LEU A 13 -23.54 9.55 3.29
CA LEU A 13 -22.07 9.50 3.28
C LEU A 13 -21.50 8.85 4.54
N ARG A 14 -22.24 8.86 5.65
CA ARG A 14 -21.88 8.14 6.87
C ARG A 14 -22.09 6.63 6.70
N GLU A 15 -23.23 6.26 6.11
CA GLU A 15 -23.58 4.86 5.81
C GLU A 15 -22.70 4.25 4.71
N ALA A 16 -22.21 5.04 3.74
CA ALA A 16 -21.24 4.60 2.75
C ALA A 16 -19.89 4.16 3.37
N GLY A 17 -19.64 4.49 4.64
CA GLY A 17 -18.49 4.02 5.41
C GLY A 17 -18.64 2.61 6.01
N GLU A 18 -19.84 2.03 6.01
CA GLU A 18 -20.17 0.72 6.60
C GLU A 18 -20.13 -0.44 5.58
N GLY A 19 -19.58 -0.22 4.37
CA GLY A 19 -19.37 -1.30 3.40
C GLY A 19 -18.53 -2.43 3.99
N ASP A 20 -18.83 -3.67 3.61
CA ASP A 20 -18.11 -4.87 4.05
C ASP A 20 -16.62 -4.72 3.83
N VAL A 21 -15.83 -4.96 4.88
CA VAL A 21 -14.37 -4.98 4.81
C VAL A 21 -13.93 -6.38 4.41
N VAL A 22 -13.22 -6.49 3.30
CA VAL A 22 -12.72 -7.76 2.80
C VAL A 22 -11.42 -8.11 3.52
N LYS A 23 -11.39 -9.27 4.19
CA LYS A 23 -10.17 -9.79 4.83
C LYS A 23 -9.30 -10.50 3.79
N ILE A 24 -8.03 -10.09 3.74
CA ILE A 24 -7.01 -10.68 2.86
C ILE A 24 -5.91 -11.29 3.73
N ASP A 25 -5.65 -12.58 3.55
CA ASP A 25 -4.53 -13.29 4.15
C ASP A 25 -3.29 -13.18 3.25
N LEU A 26 -2.30 -12.42 3.69
CA LEU A 26 -1.04 -12.18 2.99
C LEU A 26 -0.01 -13.30 3.15
N ASN A 27 -0.31 -14.35 3.94
CA ASN A 27 0.55 -15.52 4.09
C ASN A 27 0.29 -16.58 3.01
N GLN A 28 -0.70 -16.36 2.15
CA GLN A 28 -0.94 -17.17 0.96
C GLN A 28 0.12 -16.89 -0.12
N PRO A 29 0.35 -17.81 -1.07
CA PRO A 29 1.17 -17.52 -2.26
C PRO A 29 0.67 -16.27 -2.98
N MET A 30 1.59 -15.43 -3.47
CA MET A 30 1.25 -14.15 -4.15
C MET A 30 0.21 -14.35 -5.26
N ALA A 31 0.33 -15.43 -6.03
CA ALA A 31 -0.63 -15.75 -7.11
C ALA A 31 -2.07 -15.94 -6.60
N ASP A 32 -2.24 -16.49 -5.41
CA ASP A 32 -3.57 -16.71 -4.82
C ASP A 32 -4.12 -15.42 -4.20
N ILE A 33 -3.27 -14.57 -3.61
CA ILE A 33 -3.64 -13.23 -3.15
C ILE A 33 -4.13 -12.38 -4.33
N LEU A 34 -3.42 -12.39 -5.46
CA LEU A 34 -3.82 -11.66 -6.66
C LEU A 34 -5.14 -12.16 -7.24
N LYS A 35 -5.37 -13.48 -7.26
CA LYS A 35 -6.67 -14.08 -7.66
C LYS A 35 -7.81 -13.67 -6.74
N GLU A 36 -7.54 -13.46 -5.46
CA GLU A 36 -8.55 -12.96 -4.54
C GLU A 36 -8.85 -11.50 -4.83
N LEU A 37 -7.82 -10.64 -4.91
CA LEU A 37 -7.96 -9.21 -5.12
C LEU A 37 -8.68 -8.86 -6.45
N THR A 38 -8.47 -9.62 -7.52
CA THR A 38 -9.11 -9.35 -8.82
C THR A 38 -10.64 -9.46 -8.81
N LYS A 39 -11.23 -10.05 -7.76
CA LYS A 39 -12.68 -10.14 -7.59
C LYS A 39 -13.32 -8.81 -7.18
N TYR A 40 -12.53 -7.89 -6.64
CA TYR A 40 -13.02 -6.67 -6.01
C TYR A 40 -12.68 -5.43 -6.84
N PRO A 41 -13.62 -4.48 -6.97
CA PRO A 41 -13.37 -3.24 -7.70
C PRO A 41 -12.50 -2.26 -6.91
N VAL A 42 -12.04 -1.20 -7.58
CA VAL A 42 -11.41 -0.05 -6.90
C VAL A 42 -12.36 0.55 -5.86
N ALA A 43 -11.81 1.17 -4.82
CA ALA A 43 -12.46 1.66 -3.61
C ALA A 43 -12.89 0.57 -2.59
N THR A 44 -12.73 -0.72 -2.89
CA THR A 44 -13.00 -1.77 -1.91
C THR A 44 -12.10 -1.61 -0.69
N ARG A 45 -12.69 -1.69 0.50
CA ARG A 45 -11.99 -1.64 1.78
C ARG A 45 -11.45 -3.02 2.12
N LEU A 46 -10.17 -3.06 2.51
CA LEU A 46 -9.46 -4.29 2.84
C LEU A 46 -8.98 -4.26 4.29
N SER A 47 -8.95 -5.43 4.91
CA SER A 47 -8.26 -5.73 6.17
C SER A 47 -7.17 -6.75 5.86
N LEU A 48 -5.91 -6.31 5.90
CA LEU A 48 -4.75 -7.13 5.54
C LEU A 48 -4.18 -7.81 6.78
N ASN A 49 -3.87 -9.12 6.66
CA ASN A 49 -3.33 -9.93 7.73
C ASN A 49 -2.13 -10.74 7.22
N GLY A 50 -0.99 -10.67 7.88
CA GLY A 50 0.23 -11.42 7.54
C GLY A 50 1.44 -10.53 7.24
N THR A 51 2.35 -11.03 6.42
CA THR A 51 3.65 -10.40 6.15
C THR A 51 3.59 -9.30 5.09
N ILE A 52 4.22 -8.18 5.39
CA ILE A 52 4.43 -7.05 4.44
C ILE A 52 5.91 -6.66 4.49
N ILE A 53 6.53 -6.45 3.33
CA ILE A 53 7.86 -5.86 3.21
C ILE A 53 7.73 -4.33 3.21
N VAL A 54 8.59 -3.66 3.95
CA VAL A 54 8.62 -2.19 4.04
C VAL A 54 9.90 -1.69 3.39
N GLY A 55 9.76 -0.78 2.45
CA GLY A 55 10.89 -0.17 1.76
C GLY A 55 10.45 1.05 0.97
N ARG A 56 11.32 2.06 0.90
CA ARG A 56 11.03 3.31 0.21
C ARG A 56 12.20 3.71 -0.70
N ASP A 57 12.48 4.97 -0.87
CA ASP A 57 13.33 5.53 -1.91
C ASP A 57 14.68 4.81 -2.09
N ILE A 58 15.52 4.74 -1.03
CA ILE A 58 16.84 4.13 -1.13
C ILE A 58 16.74 2.61 -1.31
N ALA A 59 15.80 1.96 -0.63
CA ALA A 59 15.55 0.53 -0.80
C ALA A 59 15.23 0.19 -2.28
N HIS A 60 14.34 0.96 -2.93
CA HIS A 60 14.03 0.77 -4.35
C HIS A 60 15.23 1.00 -5.25
N ALA A 61 16.04 2.03 -4.97
CA ALA A 61 17.28 2.26 -5.71
C ALA A 61 18.26 1.08 -5.59
N LYS A 62 18.41 0.52 -4.38
CA LYS A 62 19.26 -0.67 -4.13
C LYS A 62 18.76 -1.92 -4.86
N LEU A 63 17.45 -2.15 -4.86
CA LEU A 63 16.86 -3.26 -5.62
C LEU A 63 17.06 -3.09 -7.12
N LYS A 64 16.94 -1.86 -7.64
CA LYS A 64 17.25 -1.57 -9.05
C LYS A 64 18.73 -1.80 -9.36
N GLU A 65 19.66 -1.35 -8.52
CA GLU A 65 21.10 -1.60 -8.69
C GLU A 65 21.42 -3.11 -8.81
N ARG A 66 20.69 -3.98 -8.09
CA ARG A 66 20.83 -5.46 -8.22
C ARG A 66 20.44 -5.93 -9.61
N LEU A 67 19.26 -5.49 -10.10
CA LEU A 67 18.82 -5.82 -11.46
C LEU A 67 19.78 -5.29 -12.53
N ASP A 68 20.32 -4.07 -12.37
CA ASP A 68 21.31 -3.48 -13.28
C ASP A 68 22.63 -4.28 -13.33
N ARG A 69 22.97 -5.01 -12.26
CA ARG A 69 24.11 -5.95 -12.22
C ARG A 69 23.79 -7.34 -12.76
N GLY A 70 22.54 -7.57 -13.21
CA GLY A 70 22.09 -8.88 -13.69
C GLY A 70 21.70 -9.85 -12.58
N GLU A 71 21.57 -9.38 -11.33
CA GLU A 71 20.99 -10.15 -10.24
C GLU A 71 19.45 -10.07 -10.31
N ASP A 72 18.75 -11.07 -9.79
CA ASP A 72 17.28 -11.01 -9.70
C ASP A 72 16.82 -10.28 -8.42
N LEU A 73 15.53 -9.93 -8.36
CA LEU A 73 14.92 -9.41 -7.14
C LEU A 73 14.95 -10.47 -6.02
N PRO A 74 15.18 -10.06 -4.77
CA PRO A 74 15.10 -10.97 -3.63
C PRO A 74 13.74 -11.65 -3.56
N GLN A 75 13.70 -12.91 -3.12
CA GLN A 75 12.48 -13.71 -3.07
C GLN A 75 11.38 -13.05 -2.21
N TYR A 76 11.75 -12.41 -1.09
CA TYR A 76 10.80 -11.72 -0.22
C TYR A 76 10.07 -10.54 -0.91
N ILE A 77 10.66 -9.91 -1.95
CA ILE A 77 10.00 -8.87 -2.77
C ILE A 77 8.97 -9.49 -3.73
N LYS A 78 9.16 -10.75 -4.09
CA LYS A 78 8.23 -11.50 -4.96
C LYS A 78 7.08 -12.13 -4.17
N ASP A 79 7.37 -12.57 -2.96
CA ASP A 79 6.43 -13.32 -2.13
C ASP A 79 5.45 -12.44 -1.35
N HIS A 80 5.82 -11.17 -1.09
CA HIS A 80 5.06 -10.32 -0.20
C HIS A 80 4.73 -8.95 -0.81
N PRO A 81 3.61 -8.32 -0.38
CA PRO A 81 3.33 -6.92 -0.68
C PRO A 81 4.45 -5.99 -0.20
N ILE A 82 4.62 -4.85 -0.86
CA ILE A 82 5.57 -3.83 -0.44
C ILE A 82 4.85 -2.57 0.04
N TYR A 83 5.18 -2.12 1.25
CA TYR A 83 4.67 -0.89 1.86
C TYR A 83 5.73 0.21 1.77
N TYR A 84 5.38 1.31 1.12
CA TYR A 84 6.26 2.46 0.97
C TYR A 84 6.24 3.30 2.24
N ALA A 85 7.06 2.91 3.19
CA ALA A 85 7.16 3.52 4.51
C ALA A 85 8.58 3.37 5.06
N GLY A 86 8.83 3.97 6.21
CA GLY A 86 10.03 3.77 6.99
C GLY A 86 9.70 3.97 8.46
N PRO A 87 10.14 3.07 9.34
CA PRO A 87 9.83 3.15 10.77
C PRO A 87 10.56 4.33 11.42
N ALA A 88 9.84 5.08 12.24
CA ALA A 88 10.47 5.97 13.22
C ALA A 88 11.16 5.14 14.31
N LYS A 89 12.01 5.80 15.12
CA LYS A 89 12.63 5.14 16.28
C LYS A 89 11.57 4.49 17.15
N THR A 90 11.75 3.22 17.46
CA THR A 90 10.82 2.44 18.28
C THR A 90 10.85 2.94 19.74
N PRO A 91 9.69 3.37 20.31
CA PRO A 91 9.60 3.66 21.72
C PRO A 91 9.74 2.39 22.58
N GLU A 92 10.16 2.55 23.83
CA GLU A 92 10.27 1.44 24.76
C GLU A 92 8.90 0.75 24.98
N GLY A 93 8.90 -0.58 24.93
CA GLY A 93 7.69 -1.40 25.11
C GLY A 93 6.76 -1.49 23.89
N MET A 94 7.11 -0.89 22.75
CA MET A 94 6.32 -0.99 21.51
C MET A 94 6.97 -1.93 20.49
N ALA A 95 6.16 -2.56 19.63
CA ALA A 95 6.65 -3.44 18.56
C ALA A 95 7.44 -2.64 17.51
N CYS A 96 6.97 -1.45 17.14
CA CYS A 96 7.67 -0.56 16.23
C CYS A 96 7.35 0.91 16.53
N GLY A 97 8.15 1.83 15.99
CA GLY A 97 7.85 3.25 15.96
C GLY A 97 6.76 3.59 14.95
N SER A 98 6.30 4.86 14.97
CA SER A 98 5.32 5.36 14.00
C SER A 98 5.75 5.01 12.58
N MET A 99 4.84 4.44 11.78
CA MET A 99 5.09 4.00 10.41
C MET A 99 3.94 4.41 9.51
N GLY A 100 4.04 5.60 8.94
CA GLY A 100 3.07 6.13 7.98
C GLY A 100 3.49 5.93 6.54
N PRO A 101 2.53 5.80 5.60
CA PRO A 101 2.83 5.67 4.20
C PRO A 101 3.50 6.92 3.65
N THR A 102 4.53 6.76 2.81
CA THR A 102 5.11 7.85 2.04
C THR A 102 4.38 8.04 0.70
N THR A 103 4.69 9.15 0.01
CA THR A 103 4.10 9.48 -1.29
C THR A 103 4.54 8.46 -2.34
N ALA A 104 3.58 7.79 -2.96
CA ALA A 104 3.80 6.67 -3.87
C ALA A 104 4.53 7.06 -5.16
N GLY A 105 4.22 8.23 -5.73
CA GLY A 105 4.71 8.66 -7.04
C GLY A 105 6.24 8.69 -7.19
N ARG A 106 6.99 8.76 -6.08
CA ARG A 106 8.46 8.70 -6.12
C ARG A 106 8.99 7.34 -6.55
N MET A 107 8.24 6.28 -6.31
CA MET A 107 8.59 4.91 -6.69
C MET A 107 8.03 4.49 -8.05
N ASP A 108 7.25 5.34 -8.72
CA ASP A 108 6.66 5.03 -10.03
C ASP A 108 7.66 4.52 -11.08
N PRO A 109 8.89 5.10 -11.18
CA PRO A 109 9.88 4.65 -12.16
C PRO A 109 10.36 3.21 -12.01
N TYR A 110 10.17 2.61 -10.83
CA TYR A 110 10.60 1.23 -10.55
C TYR A 110 9.54 0.18 -10.86
N VAL A 111 8.25 0.56 -10.92
CA VAL A 111 7.13 -0.38 -10.88
C VAL A 111 7.11 -1.33 -12.08
N ASP A 112 7.20 -0.81 -13.31
CA ASP A 112 7.18 -1.66 -14.52
C ASP A 112 8.33 -2.67 -14.49
N LEU A 113 9.54 -2.21 -14.14
CA LEU A 113 10.72 -3.06 -14.04
C LEU A 113 10.53 -4.15 -12.97
N PHE A 114 10.10 -3.78 -11.76
CA PHE A 114 9.96 -4.74 -10.67
C PHE A 114 8.84 -5.75 -10.92
N GLN A 115 7.72 -5.31 -11.46
CA GLN A 115 6.61 -6.22 -11.83
C GLN A 115 7.00 -7.16 -12.97
N SER A 116 7.83 -6.73 -13.92
CA SER A 116 8.36 -7.61 -14.97
C SER A 116 9.22 -8.75 -14.43
N HIS A 117 9.81 -8.58 -13.24
CA HIS A 117 10.55 -9.60 -12.49
C HIS A 117 9.72 -10.31 -11.41
N GLY A 118 8.39 -10.10 -11.40
CA GLY A 118 7.48 -10.72 -10.45
C GLY A 118 7.50 -10.12 -9.04
N GLY A 119 8.16 -8.98 -8.83
CA GLY A 119 8.18 -8.26 -7.55
C GLY A 119 7.22 -7.08 -7.51
N SER A 120 6.97 -6.52 -6.34
CA SER A 120 6.08 -5.35 -6.15
C SER A 120 4.69 -5.51 -6.77
N MET A 121 4.18 -6.74 -6.80
CA MET A 121 2.87 -7.04 -7.39
C MET A 121 1.73 -6.38 -6.61
N ILE A 122 1.90 -6.19 -5.31
CA ILE A 122 0.98 -5.44 -4.45
C ILE A 122 1.77 -4.35 -3.74
N MET A 123 1.39 -3.11 -3.98
CA MET A 123 2.06 -1.92 -3.44
C MET A 123 1.11 -1.18 -2.50
N LEU A 124 1.58 -0.80 -1.31
CA LEU A 124 0.84 0.02 -0.34
C LEU A 124 1.54 1.36 -0.17
N ALA A 125 0.81 2.47 -0.29
CA ALA A 125 1.33 3.81 -0.04
C ALA A 125 0.19 4.83 0.07
N LYS A 126 0.51 6.13 -0.08
CA LYS A 126 -0.48 7.20 -0.20
C LYS A 126 -0.27 8.04 -1.45
N GLY A 127 -1.34 8.69 -1.90
CA GLY A 127 -1.33 9.61 -3.05
C GLY A 127 -1.58 8.92 -4.39
N ASN A 128 -1.63 9.74 -5.43
CA ASN A 128 -1.90 9.27 -6.79
C ASN A 128 -0.65 8.64 -7.40
N ARG A 129 -0.90 7.77 -8.39
CA ARG A 129 0.15 7.18 -9.22
C ARG A 129 0.09 7.76 -10.64
N SER A 130 1.20 7.66 -11.37
CA SER A 130 1.26 7.99 -12.80
C SER A 130 0.51 6.96 -13.64
N GLN A 131 0.23 7.31 -14.92
CA GLN A 131 -0.37 6.37 -15.87
C GLN A 131 0.49 5.12 -16.04
N GLN A 132 1.81 5.26 -16.02
CA GLN A 132 2.76 4.17 -16.13
C GLN A 132 2.49 3.04 -15.10
N VAL A 133 2.13 3.39 -13.87
CA VAL A 133 1.81 2.40 -12.83
C VAL A 133 0.49 1.69 -13.12
N THR A 134 -0.53 2.43 -13.57
CA THR A 134 -1.81 1.83 -13.97
C THR A 134 -1.61 0.85 -15.12
N ASP A 135 -0.78 1.21 -16.10
CA ASP A 135 -0.47 0.36 -17.25
C ASP A 135 0.35 -0.88 -16.84
N ALA A 136 1.31 -0.73 -15.92
CA ALA A 136 2.08 -1.85 -15.38
C ALA A 136 1.18 -2.81 -14.59
N CYS A 137 0.30 -2.31 -13.71
CA CYS A 137 -0.65 -3.14 -12.99
C CYS A 137 -1.54 -3.94 -13.96
N LYS A 138 -2.05 -3.30 -15.02
CA LYS A 138 -2.84 -3.98 -16.06
C LYS A 138 -2.03 -5.03 -16.82
N LYS A 139 -0.77 -4.73 -17.13
CA LYS A 139 0.11 -5.61 -17.92
C LYS A 139 0.54 -6.86 -17.16
N TYR A 140 0.85 -6.70 -15.87
CA TYR A 140 1.44 -7.77 -15.05
C TYR A 140 0.48 -8.35 -14.02
N GLY A 141 -0.74 -7.81 -13.89
CA GLY A 141 -1.72 -8.27 -12.90
C GLY A 141 -1.47 -7.74 -11.49
N GLY A 142 -0.83 -6.57 -11.36
CA GLY A 142 -0.50 -5.96 -10.07
C GLY A 142 -1.62 -5.08 -9.50
N PHE A 143 -1.44 -4.66 -8.24
CA PHE A 143 -2.37 -3.80 -7.51
C PHE A 143 -1.64 -2.67 -6.79
N TYR A 144 -2.27 -1.51 -6.75
CA TYR A 144 -1.90 -0.44 -5.83
C TYR A 144 -2.99 -0.25 -4.78
N LEU A 145 -2.61 -0.39 -3.53
CA LEU A 145 -3.47 -0.21 -2.37
C LEU A 145 -3.12 1.10 -1.66
N GLY A 146 -4.14 1.87 -1.33
CA GLY A 146 -3.98 3.05 -0.50
C GLY A 146 -3.98 2.71 0.98
N SER A 147 -3.08 3.34 1.74
CA SER A 147 -3.08 3.29 3.19
C SER A 147 -3.35 4.67 3.78
N ILE A 148 -3.94 4.72 4.98
CA ILE A 148 -4.30 5.97 5.64
C ILE A 148 -3.05 6.59 6.28
N GLY A 149 -2.71 7.83 5.87
CA GLY A 149 -1.49 8.51 6.34
C GLY A 149 -1.59 9.18 7.71
N GLY A 150 -2.81 9.59 8.12
CA GLY A 150 -3.02 10.36 9.35
C GLY A 150 -2.70 9.58 10.63
N PRO A 151 -3.26 8.39 10.85
CA PRO A 151 -3.11 7.63 12.10
C PRO A 151 -1.85 6.73 12.13
N ALA A 152 -0.71 7.18 11.60
CA ALA A 152 0.51 6.38 11.48
C ALA A 152 0.99 5.76 12.80
N ALA A 153 0.85 6.48 13.91
CA ALA A 153 1.19 5.96 15.25
C ALA A 153 0.18 4.92 15.72
N ILE A 154 -1.11 5.14 15.45
CA ILE A 154 -2.20 4.22 15.81
C ILE A 154 -2.08 2.93 14.99
N LEU A 155 -1.79 3.03 13.69
CA LEU A 155 -1.54 1.86 12.82
C LEU A 155 -0.35 1.04 13.32
N ALA A 156 0.75 1.72 13.69
CA ALA A 156 1.91 1.05 14.24
C ALA A 156 1.60 0.32 15.55
N GLN A 157 0.82 0.95 16.43
CA GLN A 157 0.47 0.39 17.74
C GLN A 157 -0.54 -0.77 17.64
N ASN A 158 -1.58 -0.62 16.82
CA ASN A 158 -2.71 -1.55 16.81
C ASN A 158 -2.54 -2.69 15.80
N ASN A 159 -1.96 -2.38 14.63
CA ASN A 159 -1.98 -3.29 13.49
C ASN A 159 -0.62 -3.95 13.21
N ILE A 160 0.52 -3.37 13.65
CA ILE A 160 1.84 -3.96 13.45
C ILE A 160 2.22 -4.76 14.70
N LYS A 161 2.40 -6.08 14.53
CA LYS A 161 2.69 -7.01 15.63
C LYS A 161 4.18 -7.24 15.84
N SER A 162 4.96 -7.20 14.76
CA SER A 162 6.43 -7.31 14.82
C SER A 162 7.09 -6.57 13.67
N ILE A 163 8.38 -6.26 13.85
CA ILE A 163 9.23 -5.67 12.83
C ILE A 163 10.61 -6.28 12.89
N GLU A 164 11.19 -6.59 11.74
CA GLU A 164 12.53 -7.14 11.56
C GLU A 164 13.23 -6.41 10.41
N CYS A 165 14.52 -6.07 10.60
CA CYS A 165 15.33 -5.54 9.50
C CYS A 165 15.83 -6.70 8.64
N VAL A 166 15.53 -6.68 7.34
CA VAL A 166 15.88 -7.75 6.38
C VAL A 166 17.19 -7.44 5.68
N GLU A 167 17.34 -6.21 5.14
CA GLU A 167 18.56 -5.79 4.44
C GLU A 167 18.86 -4.31 4.70
N TYR A 168 20.14 -3.94 4.58
CA TYR A 168 20.67 -2.57 4.66
C TYR A 168 20.41 -1.88 6.01
N PRO A 169 20.71 -2.51 7.16
CA PRO A 169 20.44 -1.94 8.49
C PRO A 169 21.12 -0.58 8.71
N GLU A 170 22.23 -0.31 8.02
CA GLU A 170 22.95 0.96 8.05
C GLU A 170 22.14 2.14 7.49
N LEU A 171 21.11 1.88 6.70
CA LEU A 171 20.23 2.90 6.13
C LEU A 171 19.11 3.34 7.09
N GLY A 172 19.00 2.74 8.26
CA GLY A 172 17.99 3.11 9.26
C GLY A 172 16.57 3.01 8.70
N MET A 173 15.82 4.12 8.70
CA MET A 173 14.44 4.13 8.19
C MET A 173 14.33 3.86 6.67
N GLU A 174 15.42 3.94 5.93
CA GLU A 174 15.49 3.60 4.49
C GLU A 174 15.93 2.15 4.24
N ALA A 175 16.19 1.36 5.29
CA ALA A 175 16.46 -0.06 5.21
C ALA A 175 15.23 -0.83 4.68
N ILE A 176 15.43 -2.09 4.34
CA ILE A 176 14.32 -3.00 4.04
C ILE A 176 13.90 -3.70 5.32
N TRP A 177 12.64 -3.56 5.67
CA TRP A 177 12.05 -4.16 6.85
C TRP A 177 11.00 -5.18 6.47
N LYS A 178 10.75 -6.14 7.35
CA LYS A 178 9.61 -7.05 7.30
C LYS A 178 8.74 -6.77 8.53
N ILE A 179 7.44 -6.64 8.32
CA ILE A 179 6.46 -6.47 9.39
C ILE A 179 5.40 -7.55 9.30
N GLU A 180 4.90 -7.97 10.46
CA GLU A 180 3.69 -8.77 10.56
C GLU A 180 2.53 -7.86 10.96
N VAL A 181 1.43 -7.94 10.21
CA VAL A 181 0.26 -7.09 10.44
C VAL A 181 -0.99 -7.92 10.72
N GLU A 182 -1.88 -7.32 11.51
CA GLU A 182 -3.22 -7.83 11.79
C GLU A 182 -4.24 -6.69 11.60
N ASP A 183 -5.31 -6.99 10.85
CA ASP A 183 -6.39 -6.06 10.51
C ASP A 183 -5.87 -4.70 9.97
N PHE A 184 -4.80 -4.73 9.18
CA PHE A 184 -4.20 -3.51 8.62
C PHE A 184 -5.12 -2.93 7.53
N PRO A 185 -5.63 -1.69 7.69
CA PRO A 185 -6.60 -1.11 6.77
C PRO A 185 -5.97 -0.64 5.46
N ALA A 186 -6.56 -1.03 4.35
CA ALA A 186 -6.16 -0.59 3.01
C ALA A 186 -7.38 -0.45 2.09
N PHE A 187 -7.15 0.13 0.90
CA PHE A 187 -8.16 0.29 -0.15
C PHE A 187 -7.54 -0.06 -1.50
N ILE A 188 -8.30 -0.68 -2.39
CA ILE A 188 -7.87 -0.86 -3.78
C ILE A 188 -7.96 0.50 -4.49
N LEU A 189 -6.83 1.04 -4.93
CA LEU A 189 -6.75 2.31 -5.65
C LEU A 189 -6.46 2.14 -7.14
N VAL A 190 -5.62 1.15 -7.50
CA VAL A 190 -5.42 0.71 -8.89
C VAL A 190 -5.51 -0.81 -8.91
N ASP A 191 -6.28 -1.34 -9.85
CA ASP A 191 -6.46 -2.77 -10.03
C ASP A 191 -5.71 -3.35 -11.25
N ASP A 192 -5.74 -4.66 -11.36
CA ASP A 192 -5.15 -5.46 -12.45
C ASP A 192 -5.85 -5.27 -13.81
N LYS A 193 -6.96 -4.57 -13.85
CA LYS A 193 -7.73 -4.25 -15.07
C LYS A 193 -7.40 -2.87 -15.63
N GLY A 194 -6.59 -2.09 -14.86
CA GLY A 194 -6.22 -0.71 -15.20
C GLY A 194 -7.25 0.32 -14.77
N ASN A 195 -8.13 -0.01 -13.82
CA ASN A 195 -8.99 0.97 -13.18
C ASN A 195 -8.20 1.76 -12.15
N ASP A 196 -8.43 3.07 -12.10
CA ASP A 196 -7.78 4.01 -11.18
C ASP A 196 -8.85 4.83 -10.46
N PHE A 197 -8.92 4.68 -9.16
CA PHE A 197 -9.89 5.35 -8.29
C PHE A 197 -9.87 6.87 -8.46
N PHE A 198 -8.71 7.50 -8.52
CA PHE A 198 -8.60 8.95 -8.64
C PHE A 198 -9.06 9.48 -9.99
N LYS A 199 -8.90 8.69 -11.05
CA LYS A 199 -9.42 9.04 -12.38
C LYS A 199 -10.93 8.95 -12.46
N GLN A 200 -11.52 8.01 -11.73
CA GLN A 200 -12.97 7.85 -11.66
C GLN A 200 -13.64 8.96 -10.83
N LEU A 201 -12.94 9.56 -9.86
CA LEU A 201 -13.47 10.66 -9.05
C LEU A 201 -13.51 12.00 -9.79
N LYS A 202 -12.57 12.26 -10.70
CA LYS A 202 -12.50 13.55 -11.43
C LYS A 202 -13.80 13.97 -12.11
N PRO A 203 -14.51 13.12 -12.87
CA PRO A 203 -15.77 13.49 -13.48
C PRO A 203 -16.87 13.86 -12.45
N ARG A 204 -16.98 13.08 -11.36
CA ARG A 204 -17.96 13.32 -10.30
C ARG A 204 -17.76 14.67 -9.60
N CYS A 205 -16.52 15.06 -9.31
CA CYS A 205 -16.22 16.35 -8.70
C CYS A 205 -16.59 17.53 -9.62
N LEU A 206 -16.36 17.40 -10.92
CA LEU A 206 -16.73 18.43 -11.91
C LEU A 206 -18.24 18.58 -12.07
N GLU A 207 -19.00 17.50 -11.98
CA GLU A 207 -20.47 17.53 -12.01
C GLU A 207 -21.04 18.22 -10.77
N ILE A 208 -20.46 18.04 -9.58
CA ILE A 208 -20.90 18.69 -8.34
C ILE A 208 -20.61 20.19 -8.34
N VAL A 209 -19.51 20.63 -8.95
CA VAL A 209 -19.14 22.07 -8.99
C VAL A 209 -19.92 22.84 -10.05
N ASN A 210 -20.47 22.17 -11.07
CA ASN A 210 -21.23 22.79 -12.16
C ASN A 210 -22.78 22.77 -11.96
N ASN A 211 -23.26 22.22 -10.84
CA ASN A 211 -24.65 22.28 -10.37
C ASN A 211 -24.75 23.15 -9.11
#